data_b00ca0e22c71b555214a085b20880be8
#
_entry.id   b00ca0e22c71b555214a085b20880be8
#
_cell.length_a   1.000
_cell.length_b   1.000
_cell.length_c   1.000
_cell.angle_alpha   90.00
_cell.angle_beta   90.00
_cell.angle_gamma   90.00
#
_symmetry.space_group_name_H-M   'P 1'
#
loop_
_entity.id
_entity.type
_entity.pdbx_description
1 polymer ?
#
loop_
_entity_poly.entity_id
_entity_poly.type
_entity_poly.pdbx_seq_one_letter_code
_entity_poly.pdbx_strand_id
1 'polypeptide(L)' 'MEDTMNITSAKYQVHDGEKTSIRATIDGLPMTVPFDTGNRHYAEILRQVDAGTLTIQ' A
#
# COMPACT_ATOMS: atom_id res chain seq x y z
N MET A 1 -17.97 -12.07 -5.67
CA MET A 1 -17.37 -11.84 -4.35
C MET A 1 -16.31 -10.76 -4.43
N GLU A 2 -16.48 -9.76 -3.63
CA GLU A 2 -15.53 -8.66 -3.60
C GLU A 2 -14.26 -9.07 -2.88
N ASP A 3 -13.15 -8.80 -3.51
CA ASP A 3 -11.85 -9.06 -2.89
C ASP A 3 -11.16 -7.74 -2.61
N THR A 4 -11.95 -6.77 -2.17
CA THR A 4 -11.48 -5.43 -1.96
C THR A 4 -10.82 -5.30 -0.59
N MET A 5 -9.61 -4.79 -0.59
CA MET A 5 -8.90 -4.47 0.64
C MET A 5 -9.28 -3.07 1.08
N ASN A 6 -9.59 -2.92 2.35
CA ASN A 6 -9.91 -1.62 2.91
C ASN A 6 -8.61 -0.97 3.42
N ILE A 7 -7.98 -0.20 2.56
CA ILE A 7 -6.73 0.47 2.87
C ILE A 7 -7.05 1.88 3.36
N THR A 8 -6.82 2.14 4.64
CA THR A 8 -7.18 3.42 5.25
C THR A 8 -6.03 4.40 5.30
N SER A 9 -4.80 3.92 5.24
CA SER A 9 -3.64 4.80 5.18
C SER A 9 -2.50 4.08 4.50
N ALA A 10 -1.63 4.86 3.85
CA ALA A 10 -0.45 4.33 3.22
C ALA A 10 0.65 5.39 3.28
N LYS A 11 1.86 4.95 3.56
CA LYS A 11 3.00 5.86 3.71
C LYS A 11 4.26 5.13 3.26
N TYR A 12 5.11 5.84 2.53
CA TYR A 12 6.39 5.28 2.15
C TYR A 12 7.28 5.14 3.37
N GLN A 13 7.94 4.00 3.49
CA GLN A 13 8.98 3.78 4.46
C GLN A 13 10.31 4.13 3.82
N VAL A 14 11.07 5.02 4.47
CA VAL A 14 12.31 5.55 3.92
C VAL A 14 13.46 5.11 4.81
N HIS A 15 14.53 4.62 4.18
CA HIS A 15 15.75 4.24 4.88
C HIS A 15 16.94 4.83 4.10
N ASP A 16 17.77 5.61 4.78
CA ASP A 16 18.91 6.28 4.16
C ASP A 16 18.52 7.12 2.94
N GLY A 17 17.36 7.77 3.01
CA GLY A 17 16.89 8.62 1.94
C GLY A 17 16.22 7.87 0.79
N GLU A 18 16.08 6.56 0.90
CA GLU A 18 15.49 5.75 -0.16
C GLU A 18 14.22 5.08 0.31
N LYS A 19 13.21 5.06 -0.56
CA LYS A 19 11.97 4.37 -0.28
C LYS A 19 12.20 2.87 -0.36
N THR A 20 11.92 2.16 0.73
CA THR A 20 12.19 0.72 0.81
C THR A 20 10.93 -0.11 0.76
N SER A 21 9.80 0.47 1.18
CA SER A 21 8.54 -0.26 1.22
C SER A 21 7.42 0.73 1.50
N ILE A 22 6.20 0.22 1.58
CA ILE A 22 5.03 1.01 1.93
C ILE A 22 4.47 0.46 3.23
N ARG A 23 4.24 1.36 4.18
CA ARG A 23 3.55 0.99 5.40
C ARG A 23 2.10 1.38 5.26
N ALA A 24 1.22 0.39 5.32
CA ALA A 24 -0.19 0.61 5.09
C ALA A 24 -1.03 -0.04 6.16
N THR A 25 -2.18 0.56 6.43
CA THR A 25 -3.17 -0.05 7.31
C THR A 25 -4.24 -0.66 6.41
N ILE A 26 -4.31 -1.98 6.41
CA ILE A 26 -5.20 -2.74 5.56
C ILE A 26 -6.14 -3.53 6.45
N ASP A 27 -7.44 -3.31 6.27
CA ASP A 27 -8.49 -3.96 7.08
C ASP A 27 -8.24 -3.76 8.57
N GLY A 28 -7.75 -2.58 8.94
CA GLY A 28 -7.50 -2.24 10.32
C GLY A 28 -6.19 -2.76 10.88
N LEU A 29 -5.36 -3.41 10.06
CA LEU A 29 -4.09 -3.96 10.49
C LEU A 29 -2.94 -3.24 9.81
N PRO A 30 -1.98 -2.71 10.58
CA PRO A 30 -0.80 -2.11 9.98
C PRO A 30 0.12 -3.19 9.44
N MET A 31 0.63 -3.00 8.23
CA MET A 31 1.55 -3.97 7.64
C MET A 31 2.52 -3.27 6.71
N THR A 32 3.66 -3.90 6.50
CA THR A 32 4.68 -3.42 5.59
C THR A 32 4.54 -4.15 4.26
N VAL A 33 4.41 -3.38 3.18
CA VAL A 33 4.18 -3.93 1.85
C VAL A 33 5.42 -3.66 1.00
N PRO A 34 6.07 -4.69 0.47
CA PRO A 34 7.26 -4.49 -0.36
C PRO A 34 6.89 -3.99 -1.75
N PHE A 35 7.87 -3.42 -2.46
CA PHE A 35 7.70 -3.00 -3.85
C PHE A 35 7.82 -4.22 -4.76
N ASP A 36 6.84 -5.08 -4.72
CA ASP A 36 6.86 -6.31 -5.51
C ASP A 36 5.52 -6.42 -6.24
N THR A 37 5.54 -6.31 -7.56
CA THR A 37 4.33 -6.36 -8.35
C THR A 37 3.63 -7.71 -8.28
N GLY A 38 4.33 -8.74 -7.83
CA GLY A 38 3.70 -10.03 -7.56
C GLY A 38 2.97 -10.08 -6.23
N ASN A 39 3.14 -9.06 -5.39
CA ASN A 39 2.47 -8.99 -4.11
C ASN A 39 1.08 -8.36 -4.28
N ARG A 40 0.04 -9.07 -3.89
CA ARG A 40 -1.33 -8.60 -4.11
C ARG A 40 -1.65 -7.32 -3.34
N HIS A 41 -1.04 -7.12 -2.17
CA HIS A 41 -1.25 -5.89 -1.40
C HIS A 41 -0.66 -4.70 -2.14
N TYR A 42 0.53 -4.86 -2.69
CA TYR A 42 1.17 -3.80 -3.45
C TYR A 42 0.37 -3.46 -4.71
N ALA A 43 -0.07 -4.50 -5.43
CA ALA A 43 -0.87 -4.31 -6.64
C ALA A 43 -2.17 -3.56 -6.33
N GLU A 44 -2.82 -3.90 -5.22
CA GLU A 44 -4.05 -3.23 -4.84
C GLU A 44 -3.80 -1.78 -4.43
N ILE A 45 -2.69 -1.51 -3.74
CA ILE A 45 -2.32 -0.14 -3.38
C ILE A 45 -2.16 0.70 -4.65
N LEU A 46 -1.41 0.18 -5.62
CA LEU A 46 -1.20 0.90 -6.87
C LEU A 46 -2.51 1.14 -7.62
N ARG A 47 -3.39 0.15 -7.63
CA ARG A 47 -4.67 0.28 -8.28
C ARG A 47 -5.52 1.39 -7.64
N GLN A 48 -5.52 1.46 -6.33
CA GLN A 48 -6.30 2.48 -5.63
C GLN A 48 -5.68 3.87 -5.78
N VAL A 49 -4.37 3.95 -5.83
CA VAL A 49 -3.70 5.23 -6.08
C VAL A 49 -4.03 5.72 -7.48
N ASP A 50 -4.01 4.83 -8.46
CA ASP A 50 -4.32 5.18 -9.84
C ASP A 50 -5.79 5.60 -9.98
N ALA A 51 -6.67 4.97 -9.22
CA ALA A 51 -8.09 5.32 -9.22
C ALA A 51 -8.39 6.62 -8.46
N GLY A 52 -7.41 7.16 -7.75
CA GLY A 52 -7.59 8.39 -6.99
C GLY A 52 -8.27 8.21 -5.64
N THR A 53 -8.40 6.98 -5.17
CA THR A 53 -9.07 6.71 -3.89
C THR A 53 -8.08 6.56 -2.74
N LEU A 54 -6.79 6.51 -3.03
CA LEU A 54 -5.75 6.35 -2.02
C LEU A 54 -4.56 7.24 -2.36
N THR A 55 -3.98 7.85 -1.34
CA THR A 55 -2.78 8.65 -1.49
C THR A 55 -1.68 8.05 -0.61
N ILE A 56 -0.50 7.85 -1.18
CA ILE A 56 0.66 7.38 -0.42
C ILE A 56 1.43 8.60 0.05
N GLN A 57 1.55 8.72 1.34
CA GLN A 57 2.22 9.87 1.96
C GLN A 57 3.71 9.70 2.10
#